data_807c8088d863ee83fc6a98ddbdb6a55f
#
_entry.id   807c8088d863ee83fc6a98ddbdb6a55f
#
_cell.length_a   1.000
_cell.length_b   1.000
_cell.length_c   1.000
_cell.angle_alpha   90.00
_cell.angle_beta   90.00
_cell.angle_gamma   90.00
#
_symmetry.space_group_name_H-M   'P 1'
#
loop_
_entity.id
_entity.type
_entity.pdbx_description
1 polymer ?
#
loop_
_entity_poly.entity_id
_entity_poly.type
_entity_poly.pdbx_seq_one_letter_code
_entity_poly.pdbx_strand_id
1 'polypeptide(L)'
;MKKLFKVYVSDNNIWSEDDLAFVGTYDDCIKYVHKYNHQTGSYIEPVKTNIGLCKGRHNIPYVNDENYVFDEIKDIKDIKGLYNIAYEKLKELKNEKIYLYVTGLTVALIATLNVCKVFNINVILMHYDKDTNAYFEQVVL
;
A
#
# COMPACT_ATOMS: atom_id res chain seq x y z
N MET A 1 1.75 -8.60 -2.38
CA MET A 1 2.16 -7.24 -1.97
C MET A 1 3.03 -7.33 -0.74
N LYS A 2 4.10 -6.57 -0.69
CA LYS A 2 5.05 -6.60 0.42
C LYS A 2 5.13 -5.25 1.10
N LYS A 3 5.35 -5.26 2.42
CA LYS A 3 5.66 -4.05 3.16
C LYS A 3 7.04 -3.56 2.75
N LEU A 4 7.14 -2.30 2.34
CA LEU A 4 8.40 -1.67 1.94
C LEU A 4 8.83 -0.63 2.97
N PHE A 5 10.13 -0.37 2.99
CA PHE A 5 10.78 0.61 3.86
C PHE A 5 11.73 1.48 3.05
N LYS A 6 11.94 2.67 3.54
CA LYS A 6 12.88 3.63 2.96
C LYS A 6 14.08 3.78 3.89
N VAL A 7 15.28 3.88 3.31
CA VAL A 7 16.49 4.23 4.03
C VAL A 7 16.89 5.64 3.64
N TYR A 8 17.07 6.48 4.63
CA TYR A 8 17.62 7.82 4.48
C TYR A 8 19.03 7.85 5.06
N VAL A 9 19.95 8.55 4.41
CA VAL A 9 21.32 8.75 4.86
C VAL A 9 21.62 10.23 4.86
N SER A 10 22.09 10.75 5.97
CA SER A 10 22.40 12.17 6.10
C SER A 10 23.69 12.39 6.89
N ASP A 11 24.52 13.33 6.44
CA ASP A 11 25.78 13.69 7.09
C ASP A 11 25.60 14.56 8.32
N ASN A 12 24.41 15.17 8.48
CA ASN A 12 24.18 16.17 9.55
C ASN A 12 22.99 15.82 10.46
N ASN A 13 22.45 14.60 10.37
CA ASN A 13 21.27 14.14 11.12
C ASN A 13 20.01 14.97 10.88
N ILE A 14 19.95 15.74 9.79
CA ILE A 14 18.76 16.43 9.32
C ILE A 14 18.28 15.70 8.07
N TRP A 15 17.07 15.13 8.14
CA TRP A 15 16.54 14.21 7.12
C TRP A 15 15.56 14.93 6.21
N SER A 16 15.76 14.75 4.88
CA SER A 16 14.87 15.28 3.84
C SER A 16 14.62 14.22 2.77
N GLU A 17 13.68 14.49 1.85
CA GLU A 17 13.44 13.58 0.71
C GLU A 17 14.67 13.40 -0.17
N ASP A 18 15.56 14.39 -0.21
CA ASP A 18 16.81 14.34 -0.99
C ASP A 18 17.82 13.35 -0.40
N ASP A 19 17.66 12.96 0.85
CA ASP A 19 18.53 12.01 1.53
C ASP A 19 18.11 10.55 1.32
N LEU A 20 17.04 10.31 0.54
CA LEU A 20 16.55 8.97 0.23
C LEU A 20 17.61 8.18 -0.54
N ALA A 21 18.06 7.07 0.04
CA ALA A 21 19.15 6.27 -0.50
C ALA A 21 18.71 4.91 -1.05
N PHE A 22 17.67 4.31 -0.48
CA PHE A 22 17.25 2.95 -0.83
C PHE A 22 15.80 2.70 -0.43
N VAL A 23 15.11 1.86 -1.20
CA VAL A 23 13.76 1.37 -0.90
C VAL A 23 13.72 -0.15 -1.08
N GLY A 24 13.22 -0.88 -0.10
CA GLY A 24 13.10 -2.32 -0.17
C GLY A 24 12.40 -2.90 1.05
N THR A 25 12.47 -4.22 1.23
CA THR A 25 11.98 -4.87 2.45
C THR A 25 12.84 -4.41 3.64
N TYR A 26 12.33 -4.65 4.86
CA TYR A 26 13.10 -4.29 6.06
C TYR A 26 14.48 -4.97 6.07
N ASP A 27 14.54 -6.26 5.73
CA ASP A 27 15.80 -7.00 5.68
C ASP A 27 16.75 -6.42 4.62
N ASP A 28 16.24 -6.04 3.45
CA ASP A 28 17.04 -5.41 2.40
C ASP A 28 17.58 -4.06 2.86
N CYS A 29 16.79 -3.29 3.59
CA CYS A 29 17.22 -2.01 4.16
C CYS A 29 18.35 -2.19 5.17
N ILE A 30 18.23 -3.19 6.05
CA ILE A 30 19.29 -3.52 7.03
C ILE A 30 20.57 -3.94 6.31
N LYS A 31 20.46 -4.80 5.29
CA LYS A 31 21.61 -5.20 4.47
C LYS A 31 22.27 -4.00 3.79
N TYR A 32 21.47 -3.08 3.26
CA TYR A 32 21.97 -1.87 2.63
C TYR A 32 22.77 -1.02 3.61
N VAL A 33 22.24 -0.77 4.81
CA VAL A 33 22.93 0.01 5.84
C VAL A 33 24.25 -0.63 6.23
N HIS A 34 24.27 -1.94 6.44
CA HIS A 34 25.50 -2.67 6.79
C HIS A 34 26.53 -2.67 5.66
N LYS A 35 26.08 -2.89 4.42
CA LYS A 35 26.95 -2.98 3.25
C LYS A 35 27.74 -1.69 3.01
N TYR A 36 27.07 -0.55 3.13
CA TYR A 36 27.67 0.74 2.82
C TYR A 36 28.32 1.41 4.03
N ASN A 37 28.19 0.82 5.23
CA ASN A 37 28.88 1.25 6.45
C ASN A 37 28.87 2.77 6.63
N HIS A 38 27.68 3.36 6.61
CA HIS A 38 27.52 4.80 6.73
C HIS A 38 28.05 5.27 8.09
N GLN A 39 29.09 6.09 8.07
CA GLN A 39 29.72 6.67 9.28
C GLN A 39 28.80 7.71 9.94
N THR A 40 27.87 8.26 9.19
CA THR A 40 26.88 9.22 9.64
C THR A 40 25.56 8.51 9.89
N GLY A 41 24.58 9.18 10.40
CA GLY A 41 23.31 8.56 10.74
C GLY A 41 22.59 7.98 9.53
N SER A 42 21.92 6.85 9.73
CA SER A 42 20.94 6.30 8.79
C SER A 42 19.58 6.16 9.50
N TYR A 43 18.52 6.28 8.73
CA TYR A 43 17.16 6.23 9.25
C TYR A 43 16.31 5.36 8.34
N ILE A 44 15.56 4.41 8.94
CA ILE A 44 14.67 3.51 8.22
C ILE A 44 13.24 3.82 8.64
N GLU A 45 12.36 4.09 7.68
CA GLU A 45 10.94 4.28 7.95
C GLU A 45 10.08 3.45 7.00
N PRO A 46 8.87 3.04 7.45
CA PRO A 46 7.96 2.32 6.57
C PRO A 46 7.43 3.22 5.46
N VAL A 47 7.33 2.65 4.26
CA VAL A 47 6.66 3.30 3.14
C VAL A 47 5.16 3.19 3.36
N LYS A 48 4.41 4.27 3.10
CA LYS A 48 2.95 4.26 3.09
C LYS A 48 2.46 3.22 2.08
N THR A 49 1.65 2.26 2.52
CA THR A 49 1.17 1.17 1.67
C THR A 49 -0.11 1.62 0.95
N ASN A 50 0.04 2.09 -0.28
CA ASN A 50 -1.06 2.54 -1.14
C ASN A 50 -1.48 1.41 -2.06
N ILE A 51 -2.77 1.06 -2.03
CA ILE A 51 -3.34 -0.04 -2.79
C ILE A 51 -4.58 0.46 -3.52
N GLY A 52 -4.69 0.13 -4.81
CA GLY A 52 -5.89 0.40 -5.58
C GLY A 52 -6.86 -0.78 -5.51
N LEU A 53 -8.14 -0.50 -5.50
CA LEU A 53 -9.16 -1.55 -5.47
C LEU A 53 -9.25 -2.27 -6.81
N CYS A 54 -9.55 -1.55 -7.88
CA CYS A 54 -9.71 -2.12 -9.22
C CYS A 54 -8.84 -1.37 -10.23
N LYS A 55 -8.01 -2.10 -10.96
CA LYS A 55 -7.15 -1.55 -12.01
C LYS A 55 -7.97 -1.14 -13.24
N GLY A 56 -7.53 -0.07 -13.91
CA GLY A 56 -8.08 0.35 -15.20
C GLY A 56 -9.34 1.21 -15.13
N ARG A 57 -9.88 1.47 -13.95
CA ARG A 57 -11.05 2.34 -13.80
C ARG A 57 -10.69 3.82 -13.82
N HIS A 58 -9.65 4.16 -13.09
CA HIS A 58 -9.10 5.51 -13.02
C HIS A 58 -7.60 5.42 -12.89
N ASN A 59 -6.89 6.41 -13.41
CA ASN A 59 -5.46 6.54 -13.16
C ASN A 59 -5.25 7.11 -11.76
N ILE A 60 -4.68 6.31 -10.88
CA ILE A 60 -4.36 6.71 -9.51
C ILE A 60 -2.84 6.90 -9.40
N PRO A 61 -2.36 8.15 -9.37
CA PRO A 61 -0.91 8.40 -9.41
C PRO A 61 -0.17 7.90 -8.18
N TYR A 62 -0.88 7.64 -7.07
CA TYR A 62 -0.29 7.18 -5.81
C TYR A 62 -0.18 5.65 -5.70
N VAL A 63 -0.64 4.91 -6.71
CA VAL A 63 -0.69 3.45 -6.71
C VAL A 63 0.14 2.89 -7.86
N ASN A 64 1.09 2.01 -7.53
CA ASN A 64 1.86 1.29 -8.55
C ASN A 64 1.00 0.25 -9.25
N ASP A 65 1.30 -0.05 -10.51
CA ASP A 65 0.50 -0.96 -11.35
C ASP A 65 0.36 -2.38 -10.76
N GLU A 66 1.34 -2.83 -10.00
CA GLU A 66 1.27 -4.13 -9.32
C GLU A 66 0.54 -4.11 -7.99
N ASN A 67 0.11 -2.93 -7.51
CA ASN A 67 -0.50 -2.77 -6.19
C ASN A 67 -2.01 -2.57 -6.25
N TYR A 68 -2.69 -3.34 -7.10
CA TYR A 68 -4.15 -3.41 -7.15
C TYR A 68 -4.65 -4.73 -6.60
N VAL A 69 -5.76 -4.71 -5.87
CA VAL A 69 -6.40 -5.94 -5.39
C VAL A 69 -6.93 -6.74 -6.57
N PHE A 70 -7.60 -6.07 -7.50
CA PHE A 70 -8.18 -6.69 -8.69
C PHE A 70 -7.58 -6.08 -9.96
N ASP A 71 -6.82 -6.89 -10.71
CA ASP A 71 -6.31 -6.48 -12.01
C ASP A 71 -7.41 -6.48 -13.05
N GLU A 72 -8.29 -7.48 -13.00
CA GLU A 72 -9.45 -7.64 -13.88
C GLU A 72 -10.54 -8.38 -13.11
N ILE A 73 -11.79 -7.94 -13.25
CA ILE A 73 -12.94 -8.65 -12.68
C ILE A 73 -13.77 -9.18 -13.84
N LYS A 74 -13.78 -10.51 -14.00
CA LYS A 74 -14.51 -11.19 -15.07
C LYS A 74 -15.97 -11.37 -14.76
N ASP A 75 -16.31 -11.68 -13.50
CA ASP A 75 -17.69 -11.91 -13.04
C ASP A 75 -17.90 -11.26 -11.69
N ILE A 76 -18.68 -10.18 -11.67
CA ILE A 76 -18.99 -9.43 -10.44
C ILE A 76 -19.93 -10.20 -9.50
N LYS A 77 -20.56 -11.28 -9.96
CA LYS A 77 -21.46 -12.12 -9.18
C LYS A 77 -20.73 -13.26 -8.47
N ASP A 78 -19.48 -13.53 -8.86
CA ASP A 78 -18.67 -14.57 -8.23
C ASP A 78 -18.07 -14.03 -6.92
N ILE A 79 -18.91 -13.89 -5.91
CA ILE A 79 -18.50 -13.31 -4.62
C ILE A 79 -17.37 -14.09 -3.97
N LYS A 80 -17.44 -15.43 -4.01
CA LYS A 80 -16.40 -16.28 -3.46
C LYS A 80 -15.07 -16.12 -4.18
N GLY A 81 -15.11 -15.99 -5.52
CA GLY A 81 -13.92 -15.74 -6.33
C GLY A 81 -13.29 -14.40 -6.03
N LEU A 82 -14.09 -13.34 -5.87
CA LEU A 82 -13.59 -12.02 -5.47
C LEU A 82 -12.91 -12.07 -4.11
N TYR A 83 -13.52 -12.74 -3.14
CA TYR A 83 -12.92 -12.93 -1.82
C TYR A 83 -11.57 -13.66 -1.91
N ASN A 84 -11.51 -14.74 -2.67
CA ASN A 84 -10.27 -15.54 -2.82
C ASN A 84 -9.16 -14.72 -3.46
N ILE A 85 -9.46 -13.90 -4.47
CA ILE A 85 -8.48 -13.02 -5.10
C ILE A 85 -7.94 -12.01 -4.09
N ALA A 86 -8.83 -11.35 -3.35
CA ALA A 86 -8.44 -10.40 -2.32
C ALA A 86 -7.59 -11.08 -1.23
N TYR A 87 -7.98 -12.27 -0.81
CA TYR A 87 -7.24 -13.06 0.18
C TYR A 87 -5.78 -13.29 -0.25
N GLU A 88 -5.58 -13.79 -1.47
CA GLU A 88 -4.25 -14.07 -2.00
C GLU A 88 -3.39 -12.79 -2.16
N LYS A 89 -4.02 -11.69 -2.54
CA LYS A 89 -3.31 -10.42 -2.72
C LYS A 89 -2.87 -9.80 -1.39
N LEU A 90 -3.67 -9.94 -0.34
CA LEU A 90 -3.49 -9.20 0.92
C LEU A 90 -2.85 -10.02 2.04
N LYS A 91 -2.68 -11.33 1.88
CA LYS A 91 -2.18 -12.21 2.96
C LYS A 91 -0.81 -11.79 3.52
N GLU A 92 0.06 -11.23 2.70
CA GLU A 92 1.39 -10.76 3.13
C GLU A 92 1.32 -9.46 3.94
N LEU A 93 0.17 -8.80 3.96
CA LEU A 93 -0.03 -7.53 4.68
C LEU A 93 -0.75 -7.70 6.02
N LYS A 94 -0.82 -8.91 6.54
CA LYS A 94 -1.43 -9.21 7.84
C LYS A 94 -0.87 -8.30 8.93
N ASN A 95 -1.78 -7.72 9.72
CA ASN A 95 -1.50 -6.78 10.81
C ASN A 95 -0.91 -5.43 10.34
N GLU A 96 -0.92 -5.15 9.05
CA GLU A 96 -0.41 -3.88 8.50
C GLU A 96 -1.53 -2.85 8.37
N LYS A 97 -1.13 -1.61 8.11
CA LYS A 97 -2.02 -0.50 7.75
C LYS A 97 -1.93 -0.25 6.26
N ILE A 98 -3.07 -0.14 5.59
CA ILE A 98 -3.12 0.16 4.16
C ILE A 98 -4.00 1.38 3.89
N TYR A 99 -3.70 2.06 2.78
CA TYR A 99 -4.53 3.11 2.20
C TYR A 99 -5.13 2.55 0.93
N LEU A 100 -6.44 2.27 0.97
CA LEU A 100 -7.16 1.64 -0.14
C LEU A 100 -7.89 2.69 -0.96
N TYR A 101 -7.42 2.89 -2.20
CA TYR A 101 -8.02 3.84 -3.14
C TYR A 101 -9.24 3.19 -3.78
N VAL A 102 -10.41 3.71 -3.45
CA VAL A 102 -11.69 3.12 -3.85
C VAL A 102 -12.04 3.53 -5.28
N THR A 103 -12.23 2.53 -6.13
CA THR A 103 -12.65 2.72 -7.51
C THR A 103 -13.77 1.74 -7.83
N GLY A 104 -14.97 2.24 -7.96
CA GLY A 104 -16.07 1.67 -8.69
C GLY A 104 -16.92 0.61 -8.03
N LEU A 105 -16.50 -0.62 -7.86
CA LEU A 105 -17.40 -1.74 -7.59
C LEU A 105 -17.58 -2.03 -6.10
N THR A 106 -18.83 -1.88 -5.63
CA THR A 106 -19.17 -2.15 -4.21
C THR A 106 -18.89 -3.61 -3.83
N VAL A 107 -19.21 -4.57 -4.70
CA VAL A 107 -18.95 -5.99 -4.42
C VAL A 107 -17.46 -6.28 -4.21
N ALA A 108 -16.58 -5.63 -4.98
CA ALA A 108 -15.14 -5.75 -4.83
C ALA A 108 -14.66 -5.11 -3.52
N LEU A 109 -15.21 -3.96 -3.17
CA LEU A 109 -14.88 -3.27 -1.92
C LEU A 109 -15.25 -4.13 -0.70
N ILE A 110 -16.46 -4.67 -0.67
CA ILE A 110 -16.90 -5.52 0.44
C ILE A 110 -16.05 -6.78 0.56
N ALA A 111 -15.73 -7.44 -0.54
CA ALA A 111 -14.85 -8.61 -0.54
C ALA A 111 -13.48 -8.27 0.07
N THR A 112 -12.90 -7.14 -0.33
CA THR A 112 -11.62 -6.66 0.16
C THR A 112 -11.66 -6.35 1.66
N LEU A 113 -12.69 -5.63 2.12
CA LEU A 113 -12.83 -5.28 3.54
C LEU A 113 -13.03 -6.52 4.42
N ASN A 114 -13.76 -7.52 3.94
CA ASN A 114 -13.92 -8.78 4.65
C ASN A 114 -12.59 -9.51 4.83
N VAL A 115 -11.74 -9.52 3.81
CA VAL A 115 -10.40 -10.08 3.89
C VAL A 115 -9.52 -9.29 4.86
N CYS A 116 -9.57 -7.97 4.80
CA CYS A 116 -8.83 -7.11 5.72
C CYS A 116 -9.18 -7.39 7.18
N LYS A 117 -10.46 -7.64 7.45
CA LYS A 117 -10.92 -8.02 8.80
C LYS A 117 -10.31 -9.34 9.25
N VAL A 118 -10.26 -10.35 8.37
CA VAL A 118 -9.66 -11.65 8.67
C VAL A 118 -8.17 -11.51 9.02
N PHE A 119 -7.45 -10.67 8.28
CA PHE A 119 -6.01 -10.47 8.47
C PHE A 119 -5.66 -9.38 9.48
N ASN A 120 -6.62 -8.77 10.15
CA ASN A 120 -6.39 -7.66 11.07
C ASN A 120 -5.62 -6.51 10.39
N ILE A 121 -6.00 -6.19 9.17
CA ILE A 121 -5.43 -5.07 8.41
C ILE A 121 -6.20 -3.80 8.75
N ASN A 122 -5.50 -2.75 9.16
CA ASN A 122 -6.07 -1.43 9.35
C ASN A 122 -6.26 -0.75 8.00
N VAL A 123 -7.49 -0.41 7.66
CA VAL A 123 -7.82 0.17 6.35
C VAL A 123 -8.20 1.64 6.51
N ILE A 124 -7.54 2.48 5.74
CA ILE A 124 -7.98 3.84 5.45
C ILE A 124 -8.48 3.86 4.01
N LEU A 125 -9.76 4.13 3.81
CA LEU A 125 -10.31 4.29 2.47
C LEU A 125 -9.93 5.68 1.93
N MET A 126 -9.52 5.71 0.67
CA MET A 126 -9.21 6.95 -0.03
C MET A 126 -10.27 7.16 -1.10
N HIS A 127 -11.12 8.16 -0.90
CA HIS A 127 -12.22 8.52 -1.81
C HIS A 127 -11.83 9.70 -2.67
N TYR A 128 -12.18 9.65 -3.94
CA TYR A 128 -11.94 10.78 -4.85
C TYR A 128 -13.10 11.77 -4.80
N ASP A 129 -12.76 13.04 -4.61
CA ASP A 129 -13.69 14.16 -4.66
C ASP A 129 -13.50 14.94 -5.96
N LYS A 130 -14.52 14.93 -6.82
CA LYS A 130 -14.50 15.64 -8.11
C LYS A 130 -14.40 17.16 -7.95
N ASP A 131 -15.00 17.71 -6.91
CA ASP A 131 -15.08 19.16 -6.71
C ASP A 131 -13.73 19.74 -6.35
N THR A 132 -12.96 19.06 -5.54
CA THR A 132 -11.62 19.48 -5.10
C THR A 132 -10.50 18.84 -5.93
N ASN A 133 -10.82 17.86 -6.75
CA ASN A 133 -9.86 17.05 -7.53
C ASN A 133 -8.79 16.43 -6.64
N ALA A 134 -9.19 15.94 -5.47
CA ALA A 134 -8.32 15.38 -4.45
C ALA A 134 -8.96 14.15 -3.79
N TYR A 135 -8.14 13.40 -3.05
CA TYR A 135 -8.62 12.26 -2.25
C TYR A 135 -8.82 12.67 -0.80
N PHE A 136 -9.83 12.10 -0.15
CA PHE A 136 -10.06 12.29 1.29
C PHE A 136 -10.19 10.94 1.98
N GLU A 137 -9.83 10.92 3.26
CA GLU A 137 -9.70 9.70 4.05
C GLU A 137 -10.98 9.34 4.77
N GLN A 138 -11.26 8.04 4.86
CA GLN A 138 -12.28 7.48 5.75
C GLN A 138 -11.70 6.27 6.46
N VAL A 139 -11.68 6.31 7.79
CA VAL A 139 -11.24 5.19 8.62
C VAL A 139 -12.32 4.11 8.63
N VAL A 140 -11.91 2.85 8.45
CA VAL A 140 -12.78 1.69 8.58
C VAL A 140 -12.68 1.16 10.01
N LEU A 141 -13.81 1.15 10.70
CA LEU A 141 -13.92 0.68 12.09
C LEU A 141 -14.20 -0.81 12.19
#